data_b4b57c13b618396118c00cb8576e66e8
#
_entry.id   b4b57c13b618396118c00cb8576e66e8
#
_cell.length_a   1.000
_cell.length_b   1.000
_cell.length_c   1.000
_cell.angle_alpha   90.00
_cell.angle_beta   90.00
_cell.angle_gamma   90.00
#
_symmetry.space_group_name_H-M   'P 1'
#
loop_
_entity.id
_entity.type
_entity.pdbx_description
1 polymer ?
#
loop_
_entity_poly.entity_id
_entity_poly.type
_entity_poly.pdbx_seq_one_letter_code
_entity_poly.pdbx_strand_id
1 'polypeptide(L)'
;LSPQFFSYYSYMAEKEPGIIIIDGLAISNAAKGWLKQGIIADGNNFRAISELVNKLRKAECFPMIQLYHGGINAIPTTNHRLLGLSKISHNKIKGDIKELTSLELDAVAYEYGLAASLAWNAGFAGIEIEASEGSLIHQSLSPITNKRSDQFSYKANSGAHFLMRVIEAVKNSAPDLLISVKLSLRDLVPGGAGLSD
;
A
#
# COMPACT_ATOMS: atom_id res chain seq x y z
N LEU A 1 15.56 0.68 6.70
CA LEU A 1 16.00 1.04 5.34
C LEU A 1 17.53 1.01 5.25
N SER A 2 18.08 0.63 4.10
CA SER A 2 19.52 0.49 3.92
C SER A 2 20.19 1.80 3.44
N PRO A 3 21.53 1.99 3.65
CA PRO A 3 22.25 3.11 3.06
C PRO A 3 22.12 3.18 1.53
N GLN A 4 22.07 2.02 0.86
CA GLN A 4 21.87 1.93 -0.60
C GLN A 4 20.53 2.50 -1.05
N PHE A 5 19.46 2.31 -0.27
CA PHE A 5 18.15 2.90 -0.51
C PHE A 5 18.26 4.44 -0.59
N PHE A 6 18.88 5.06 0.41
CA PHE A 6 19.04 6.52 0.45
C PHE A 6 19.95 7.03 -0.66
N SER A 7 21.05 6.32 -0.95
CA SER A 7 21.98 6.68 -2.03
C SER A 7 21.30 6.63 -3.40
N TYR A 8 20.46 5.61 -3.65
CA TYR A 8 19.74 5.45 -4.90
C TYR A 8 18.81 6.65 -5.17
N TYR A 9 17.95 7.00 -4.24
CA TYR A 9 17.04 8.14 -4.43
C TYR A 9 17.75 9.49 -4.45
N SER A 10 18.86 9.62 -3.72
CA SER A 10 19.71 10.81 -3.81
C SER A 10 20.31 10.96 -5.20
N TYR A 11 20.80 9.87 -5.80
CA TYR A 11 21.33 9.88 -7.17
C TYR A 11 20.23 10.19 -8.19
N MET A 12 19.03 9.62 -8.02
CA MET A 12 17.89 9.93 -8.89
C MET A 12 17.54 11.42 -8.87
N ALA A 13 17.62 12.07 -7.71
CA ALA A 13 17.35 13.50 -7.58
C ALA A 13 18.33 14.36 -8.42
N GLU A 14 19.59 13.92 -8.59
CA GLU A 14 20.60 14.62 -9.41
C GLU A 14 20.24 14.65 -10.93
N LYS A 15 19.24 13.86 -11.35
CA LYS A 15 18.72 13.84 -12.72
C LYS A 15 17.50 14.75 -12.90
N GLU A 16 17.13 15.50 -11.87
CA GLU A 16 16.07 16.50 -11.87
C GLU A 16 14.72 15.97 -12.42
N PRO A 17 14.24 14.77 -11.99
CA PRO A 17 12.93 14.30 -12.41
C PRO A 17 11.84 15.16 -11.76
N GLY A 18 10.74 15.42 -12.47
CA GLY A 18 9.61 16.19 -11.91
C GLY A 18 8.97 15.51 -10.70
N ILE A 19 8.85 14.18 -10.72
CA ILE A 19 8.25 13.37 -9.65
C ILE A 19 9.17 12.19 -9.34
N ILE A 20 9.35 11.91 -8.05
CA ILE A 20 9.97 10.66 -7.57
C ILE A 20 8.97 9.97 -6.65
N ILE A 21 8.57 8.75 -7.01
CA ILE A 21 7.78 7.88 -6.12
C ILE A 21 8.76 6.91 -5.44
N ILE A 22 8.91 7.06 -4.13
CA ILE A 22 9.73 6.15 -3.33
C ILE A 22 8.99 4.83 -3.19
N ASP A 23 9.71 3.73 -3.39
CA ASP A 23 9.22 2.35 -3.36
C ASP A 23 8.46 2.01 -2.07
N GLY A 24 7.52 1.06 -2.20
CA GLY A 24 6.49 0.76 -1.22
C GLY A 24 6.99 0.50 0.20
N LEU A 25 6.66 1.40 1.12
CA LEU A 25 6.76 1.14 2.55
C LEU A 25 5.48 0.48 3.06
N ALA A 26 5.65 -0.57 3.86
CA ALA A 26 4.52 -1.21 4.52
C ALA A 26 3.89 -0.26 5.56
N ILE A 27 2.57 -0.25 5.64
CA ILE A 27 1.83 0.56 6.63
C ILE A 27 1.98 -0.01 8.04
N SER A 28 2.23 -1.33 8.17
CA SER A 28 2.44 -2.03 9.45
C SER A 28 3.30 -3.29 9.26
N ASN A 29 3.68 -3.93 10.37
CA ASN A 29 4.43 -5.20 10.31
C ASN A 29 3.66 -6.32 9.60
N ALA A 30 2.35 -6.40 9.79
CA ALA A 30 1.49 -7.41 9.16
C ALA A 30 1.32 -7.16 7.65
N ALA A 31 1.62 -5.95 7.20
CA ALA A 31 1.48 -5.53 5.82
C ALA A 31 2.68 -5.86 4.93
N LYS A 32 3.83 -6.26 5.50
CA LYS A 32 5.09 -6.46 4.74
C LYS A 32 4.97 -7.56 3.71
N GLY A 33 5.36 -7.25 2.47
CA GLY A 33 5.43 -8.21 1.36
C GLY A 33 6.79 -8.90 1.22
N TRP A 34 7.88 -8.33 1.79
CA TRP A 34 9.22 -8.93 1.79
C TRP A 34 10.02 -8.59 3.04
N LEU A 35 11.00 -9.45 3.37
CA LEU A 35 11.72 -9.41 4.67
C LEU A 35 12.36 -8.06 5.00
N LYS A 36 12.96 -7.41 4.01
CA LYS A 36 13.68 -6.14 4.19
C LYS A 36 12.84 -4.92 3.86
N GLN A 37 11.53 -5.07 3.65
CA GLN A 37 10.64 -3.94 3.41
C GLN A 37 10.62 -3.02 4.63
N GLY A 38 10.80 -1.74 4.39
CA GLY A 38 10.65 -0.72 5.43
C GLY A 38 9.19 -0.57 5.85
N ILE A 39 9.01 -0.08 7.06
CA ILE A 39 7.70 0.31 7.59
C ILE A 39 7.74 1.82 7.78
N ILE A 40 6.70 2.52 7.33
CA ILE A 40 6.67 3.97 7.45
C ILE A 40 6.62 4.43 8.91
N ALA A 41 5.96 3.66 9.77
CA ALA A 41 5.85 3.93 11.21
C ALA A 41 7.09 3.57 12.02
N ASP A 42 8.17 3.06 11.39
CA ASP A 42 9.42 2.78 12.10
C ASP A 42 10.18 4.08 12.37
N GLY A 43 10.12 4.55 13.62
CA GLY A 43 10.76 5.78 14.08
C GLY A 43 12.27 5.85 13.81
N ASN A 44 12.96 4.70 13.73
CA ASN A 44 14.39 4.67 13.40
C ASN A 44 14.68 5.15 11.97
N ASN A 45 13.72 5.01 11.07
CA ASN A 45 13.86 5.43 9.67
C ASN A 45 13.29 6.83 9.42
N PHE A 46 12.44 7.36 10.30
CA PHE A 46 11.70 8.60 10.06
C PHE A 46 12.63 9.81 9.79
N ARG A 47 13.65 9.98 10.60
CA ARG A 47 14.63 11.09 10.42
C ARG A 47 15.33 10.99 9.07
N ALA A 48 15.85 9.81 8.74
CA ALA A 48 16.57 9.60 7.49
C ALA A 48 15.64 9.77 6.25
N ILE A 49 14.37 9.34 6.36
CA ILE A 49 13.36 9.60 5.33
C ILE A 49 13.13 11.11 5.18
N SER A 50 12.95 11.85 6.27
CA SER A 50 12.74 13.30 6.22
C SER A 50 13.96 14.04 5.61
N GLU A 51 15.17 13.61 5.94
CA GLU A 51 16.40 14.15 5.33
C GLU A 51 16.45 13.88 3.83
N LEU A 52 16.06 12.68 3.39
CA LEU A 52 15.96 12.34 1.97
C LEU A 52 14.91 13.21 1.26
N VAL A 53 13.71 13.32 1.82
CA VAL A 53 12.62 14.14 1.26
C VAL A 53 13.04 15.59 1.10
N ASN A 54 13.72 16.15 2.11
CA ASN A 54 14.27 17.51 2.03
C ASN A 54 15.30 17.65 0.89
N LYS A 55 16.13 16.62 0.66
CA LYS A 55 17.07 16.61 -0.46
C LYS A 55 16.36 16.58 -1.80
N LEU A 56 15.32 15.76 -1.95
CA LEU A 56 14.49 15.67 -3.17
C LEU A 56 13.81 17.02 -3.46
N ARG A 57 13.25 17.66 -2.45
CA ARG A 57 12.60 18.97 -2.60
C ARG A 57 13.59 20.08 -3.02
N LYS A 58 14.83 20.06 -2.50
CA LYS A 58 15.89 20.99 -2.90
C LYS A 58 16.33 20.81 -4.37
N ALA A 59 16.15 19.61 -4.92
CA ALA A 59 16.35 19.29 -6.33
C ALA A 59 15.08 19.52 -7.18
N GLU A 60 14.11 20.29 -6.66
CA GLU A 60 12.85 20.64 -7.31
C GLU A 60 11.98 19.42 -7.71
N CYS A 61 12.27 18.24 -7.16
CA CYS A 61 11.45 17.05 -7.34
C CYS A 61 10.20 17.10 -6.47
N PHE A 62 9.10 16.57 -6.98
CA PHE A 62 7.86 16.31 -6.22
C PHE A 62 7.97 14.92 -5.57
N PRO A 63 8.29 14.82 -4.25
CA PRO A 63 8.51 13.54 -3.62
C PRO A 63 7.20 12.88 -3.21
N MET A 64 6.96 11.68 -3.69
CA MET A 64 5.84 10.82 -3.29
C MET A 64 6.37 9.53 -2.65
N ILE A 65 5.54 8.88 -1.84
CA ILE A 65 5.85 7.58 -1.25
C ILE A 65 4.73 6.60 -1.54
N GLN A 66 5.08 5.40 -1.96
CA GLN A 66 4.10 4.33 -2.13
C GLN A 66 3.81 3.65 -0.78
N LEU A 67 2.53 3.50 -0.45
CA LEU A 67 2.02 2.80 0.72
C LEU A 67 1.52 1.41 0.33
N TYR A 68 1.95 0.40 1.08
CA TYR A 68 1.77 -1.01 0.72
C TYR A 68 1.19 -1.84 1.87
N HIS A 69 0.30 -2.78 1.50
CA HIS A 69 -0.13 -3.89 2.34
C HIS A 69 -0.22 -5.17 1.51
N GLY A 70 0.60 -6.19 1.86
CA GLY A 70 0.70 -7.44 1.11
C GLY A 70 -0.55 -8.32 1.13
N GLY A 71 -1.39 -8.20 2.15
CA GLY A 71 -2.56 -9.07 2.28
C GLY A 71 -2.15 -10.55 2.37
N ILE A 72 -2.72 -11.40 1.52
CA ILE A 72 -2.34 -12.82 1.42
C ILE A 72 -0.92 -13.03 0.86
N ASN A 73 -0.34 -12.02 0.24
CA ASN A 73 1.03 -12.02 -0.24
C ASN A 73 2.01 -11.43 0.79
N ALA A 74 1.54 -11.10 1.98
CA ALA A 74 2.42 -10.67 3.07
C ALA A 74 3.33 -11.83 3.51
N ILE A 75 4.44 -11.47 4.16
CA ILE A 75 5.35 -12.47 4.73
C ILE A 75 4.67 -13.13 5.93
N PRO A 76 4.50 -14.46 5.94
CA PRO A 76 4.05 -15.15 7.12
C PRO A 76 5.07 -14.98 8.26
N THR A 77 4.61 -14.62 9.42
CA THR A 77 5.43 -14.61 10.64
C THR A 77 4.83 -15.57 11.66
N THR A 78 5.64 -15.99 12.63
CA THR A 78 5.19 -16.92 13.69
C THR A 78 3.99 -16.40 14.49
N ASN A 79 3.79 -15.08 14.51
CA ASN A 79 2.79 -14.41 15.34
C ASN A 79 1.63 -13.80 14.54
N HIS A 80 1.66 -13.81 13.20
CA HIS A 80 0.64 -13.19 12.37
C HIS A 80 0.20 -14.10 11.24
N ARG A 81 -1.12 -14.30 11.14
CA ARG A 81 -1.77 -14.94 10.00
C ARG A 81 -1.75 -13.99 8.80
N LEU A 82 -1.78 -14.55 7.61
CA LEU A 82 -1.98 -13.74 6.40
C LEU A 82 -3.38 -13.10 6.43
N LEU A 83 -3.46 -11.83 6.14
CA LEU A 83 -4.72 -11.08 6.14
C LEU A 83 -5.28 -11.05 4.71
N GLY A 84 -6.54 -11.37 4.52
CA GLY A 84 -7.17 -11.40 3.19
C GLY A 84 -8.60 -10.91 3.20
N LEU A 85 -9.11 -10.54 2.02
CA LEU A 85 -10.53 -10.18 1.85
C LEU A 85 -11.44 -11.38 2.06
N SER A 86 -10.94 -12.56 1.70
CA SER A 86 -11.67 -13.82 1.84
C SER A 86 -10.72 -14.96 2.15
N LYS A 87 -11.24 -15.98 2.81
CA LYS A 87 -10.51 -17.24 3.03
C LYS A 87 -10.49 -18.04 1.73
N ILE A 88 -9.41 -17.89 0.97
CA ILE A 88 -9.20 -18.63 -0.27
C ILE A 88 -8.14 -19.72 -0.10
N SER A 89 -8.22 -20.78 -0.90
CA SER A 89 -7.20 -21.84 -0.94
C SER A 89 -6.47 -21.78 -2.28
N HIS A 90 -5.16 -21.67 -2.24
CA HIS A 90 -4.32 -21.71 -3.42
C HIS A 90 -2.95 -22.29 -3.06
N ASN A 91 -2.40 -23.15 -3.91
CA ASN A 91 -1.14 -23.88 -3.66
C ASN A 91 0.10 -22.99 -3.48
N LYS A 92 0.07 -21.76 -3.94
CA LYS A 92 1.17 -20.79 -3.77
C LYS A 92 1.07 -19.98 -2.48
N ILE A 93 -0.05 -20.04 -1.76
CA ILE A 93 -0.21 -19.31 -0.50
C ILE A 93 0.45 -20.11 0.62
N LYS A 94 1.47 -19.54 1.24
CA LYS A 94 2.23 -20.18 2.32
C LYS A 94 1.78 -19.64 3.68
N GLY A 95 0.61 -20.06 4.14
CA GLY A 95 0.12 -19.65 5.45
C GLY A 95 -1.38 -19.78 5.62
N ASP A 96 -1.84 -19.68 6.85
CA ASP A 96 -3.27 -19.63 7.17
C ASP A 96 -3.78 -18.21 6.94
N ILE A 97 -4.86 -18.10 6.16
CA ILE A 97 -5.48 -16.81 5.86
C ILE A 97 -6.56 -16.54 6.90
N LYS A 98 -6.44 -15.38 7.55
CA LYS A 98 -7.53 -14.76 8.30
C LYS A 98 -8.32 -13.86 7.35
N GLU A 99 -9.58 -14.20 7.10
CA GLU A 99 -10.52 -13.28 6.45
C GLU A 99 -10.78 -12.10 7.39
N LEU A 100 -10.58 -10.89 6.89
CA LEU A 100 -10.82 -9.66 7.64
C LEU A 100 -12.33 -9.40 7.72
N THR A 101 -12.81 -9.10 8.91
CA THR A 101 -14.16 -8.57 9.10
C THR A 101 -14.28 -7.17 8.51
N SER A 102 -15.50 -6.66 8.33
CA SER A 102 -15.72 -5.28 7.85
C SER A 102 -15.07 -4.25 8.77
N LEU A 103 -15.14 -4.46 10.09
CA LEU A 103 -14.50 -3.58 11.07
C LEU A 103 -12.96 -3.61 10.96
N GLU A 104 -12.38 -4.78 10.70
CA GLU A 104 -10.93 -4.91 10.51
C GLU A 104 -10.47 -4.28 9.19
N LEU A 105 -11.27 -4.31 8.13
CA LEU A 105 -11.01 -3.58 6.89
C LEU A 105 -11.03 -2.07 7.12
N ASP A 106 -11.99 -1.57 7.89
CA ASP A 106 -12.01 -0.15 8.31
C ASP A 106 -10.78 0.21 9.16
N ALA A 107 -10.33 -0.69 10.05
CA ALA A 107 -9.10 -0.49 10.81
C ALA A 107 -7.85 -0.43 9.91
N VAL A 108 -7.75 -1.30 8.91
CA VAL A 108 -6.65 -1.23 7.93
C VAL A 108 -6.72 0.06 7.12
N ALA A 109 -7.91 0.52 6.70
CA ALA A 109 -8.05 1.82 6.03
C ALA A 109 -7.56 2.96 6.94
N TYR A 110 -7.85 2.91 8.23
CA TYR A 110 -7.34 3.87 9.21
C TYR A 110 -5.80 3.81 9.35
N GLU A 111 -5.18 2.62 9.30
CA GLU A 111 -3.71 2.48 9.26
C GLU A 111 -3.09 3.18 8.04
N TYR A 112 -3.73 3.13 6.86
CA TYR A 112 -3.32 3.92 5.69
C TYR A 112 -3.40 5.42 5.96
N GLY A 113 -4.44 5.90 6.65
CA GLY A 113 -4.55 7.29 7.08
C GLY A 113 -3.42 7.71 8.00
N LEU A 114 -3.08 6.89 9.00
CA LEU A 114 -1.93 7.14 9.89
C LEU A 114 -0.61 7.17 9.11
N ALA A 115 -0.42 6.24 8.18
CA ALA A 115 0.75 6.20 7.31
C ALA A 115 0.87 7.47 6.44
N ALA A 116 -0.25 7.96 5.92
CA ALA A 116 -0.29 9.22 5.16
C ALA A 116 0.06 10.44 6.03
N SER A 117 -0.44 10.49 7.27
CA SER A 117 -0.05 11.54 8.23
C SER A 117 1.45 11.53 8.53
N LEU A 118 2.06 10.35 8.68
CA LEU A 118 3.51 10.22 8.83
C LEU A 118 4.26 10.67 7.58
N ALA A 119 3.77 10.34 6.38
CA ALA A 119 4.33 10.81 5.12
C ALA A 119 4.28 12.36 5.02
N TRP A 120 3.16 12.96 5.37
CA TRP A 120 3.01 14.42 5.44
C TRP A 120 4.02 15.05 6.38
N ASN A 121 4.14 14.51 7.60
CA ASN A 121 5.09 15.00 8.61
C ASN A 121 6.55 14.81 8.19
N ALA A 122 6.86 13.80 7.37
CA ALA A 122 8.19 13.61 6.78
C ALA A 122 8.48 14.58 5.63
N GLY A 123 7.47 15.33 5.15
CA GLY A 123 7.60 16.35 4.12
C GLY A 123 7.29 15.86 2.70
N PHE A 124 6.71 14.67 2.51
CA PHE A 124 6.24 14.24 1.19
C PHE A 124 5.17 15.19 0.65
N ALA A 125 5.10 15.30 -0.67
CA ALA A 125 4.10 16.10 -1.37
C ALA A 125 2.89 15.25 -1.82
N GLY A 126 3.05 13.94 -1.83
CA GLY A 126 1.99 13.00 -2.17
C GLY A 126 2.29 11.58 -1.72
N ILE A 127 1.27 10.74 -1.83
CA ILE A 127 1.37 9.29 -1.66
C ILE A 127 0.85 8.58 -2.90
N GLU A 128 1.35 7.37 -3.13
CA GLU A 128 0.75 6.42 -4.05
C GLU A 128 0.20 5.24 -3.25
N ILE A 129 -1.06 4.90 -3.47
CA ILE A 129 -1.70 3.72 -2.90
C ILE A 129 -1.44 2.54 -3.83
N GLU A 130 -0.74 1.51 -3.34
CA GLU A 130 -0.49 0.29 -4.12
C GLU A 130 -1.75 -0.58 -4.18
N ALA A 131 -2.45 -0.53 -5.30
CA ALA A 131 -3.66 -1.32 -5.58
C ALA A 131 -3.46 -2.27 -6.78
N SER A 132 -2.22 -2.74 -6.99
CA SER A 132 -1.84 -3.67 -8.05
C SER A 132 -1.04 -4.86 -7.50
N GLU A 133 -0.59 -5.75 -8.37
CA GLU A 133 0.37 -6.82 -8.09
C GLU A 133 0.01 -7.75 -6.92
N GLY A 134 -1.29 -7.91 -6.63
CA GLY A 134 -1.77 -8.78 -5.56
C GLY A 134 -1.66 -8.17 -4.14
N SER A 135 -1.49 -6.86 -4.01
CA SER A 135 -1.62 -6.14 -2.73
C SER A 135 -3.02 -6.35 -2.12
N LEU A 136 -3.20 -6.06 -0.84
CA LEU A 136 -4.50 -6.24 -0.17
C LEU A 136 -5.63 -5.47 -0.89
N ILE A 137 -5.35 -4.26 -1.37
CA ILE A 137 -6.33 -3.47 -2.10
C ILE A 137 -6.60 -4.10 -3.47
N HIS A 138 -5.59 -4.56 -4.20
CA HIS A 138 -5.80 -5.32 -5.44
C HIS A 138 -6.65 -6.57 -5.20
N GLN A 139 -6.45 -7.25 -4.07
CA GLN A 139 -7.27 -8.41 -3.70
C GLN A 139 -8.75 -8.06 -3.54
N SER A 140 -9.10 -6.83 -3.14
CA SER A 140 -10.51 -6.39 -3.10
C SER A 140 -11.09 -6.18 -4.48
N LEU A 141 -10.27 -5.73 -5.43
CA LEU A 141 -10.64 -5.42 -6.82
C LEU A 141 -10.67 -6.66 -7.74
N SER A 142 -10.34 -7.84 -7.22
CA SER A 142 -10.30 -9.07 -8.01
C SER A 142 -11.40 -10.06 -7.58
N PRO A 143 -12.23 -10.56 -8.50
CA PRO A 143 -13.26 -11.55 -8.20
C PRO A 143 -12.69 -12.92 -7.80
N ILE A 144 -11.39 -13.14 -8.03
CA ILE A 144 -10.70 -14.37 -7.62
C ILE A 144 -10.44 -14.37 -6.13
N THR A 145 -10.03 -13.26 -5.58
CA THR A 145 -9.60 -13.12 -4.17
C THR A 145 -10.67 -12.53 -3.27
N ASN A 146 -11.63 -11.79 -3.84
CA ASN A 146 -12.76 -11.22 -3.12
C ASN A 146 -14.03 -12.05 -3.33
N LYS A 147 -14.30 -12.97 -2.40
CA LYS A 147 -15.50 -13.83 -2.37
C LYS A 147 -16.52 -13.37 -1.33
N ARG A 148 -16.40 -12.15 -0.85
CA ARG A 148 -17.28 -11.57 0.17
C ARG A 148 -18.71 -11.40 -0.35
N SER A 149 -19.65 -11.30 0.61
CA SER A 149 -21.06 -11.02 0.33
C SER A 149 -21.58 -9.75 1.02
N ASP A 150 -20.70 -9.04 1.78
CA ASP A 150 -21.01 -7.78 2.43
C ASP A 150 -20.74 -6.57 1.53
N GLN A 151 -20.75 -5.37 2.11
CA GLN A 151 -20.49 -4.11 1.40
C GLN A 151 -19.10 -4.04 0.72
N PHE A 152 -18.13 -4.81 1.17
CA PHE A 152 -16.79 -4.90 0.57
C PHE A 152 -16.69 -5.97 -0.52
N SER A 153 -17.82 -6.60 -0.90
CA SER A 153 -17.82 -7.64 -1.92
C SER A 153 -17.45 -7.09 -3.30
N TYR A 154 -16.83 -7.93 -4.12
CA TYR A 154 -16.59 -7.60 -5.53
C TYR A 154 -17.88 -7.24 -6.27
N LYS A 155 -19.00 -7.93 -5.97
CA LYS A 155 -20.31 -7.68 -6.60
C LYS A 155 -20.91 -6.32 -6.28
N ALA A 156 -20.53 -5.72 -5.16
CA ALA A 156 -21.10 -4.45 -4.67
C ALA A 156 -20.39 -3.22 -5.23
N ASN A 157 -19.67 -3.18 -6.21
CA ASN A 157 -18.97 -2.03 -6.84
C ASN A 157 -17.58 -2.45 -7.37
N SER A 158 -17.52 -3.58 -8.06
CA SER A 158 -16.25 -4.16 -8.56
C SER A 158 -15.15 -4.18 -7.48
N GLY A 159 -15.54 -4.38 -6.21
CA GLY A 159 -14.62 -4.40 -5.07
C GLY A 159 -13.99 -3.06 -4.67
N ALA A 160 -14.37 -1.96 -5.29
CA ALA A 160 -13.75 -0.64 -5.08
C ALA A 160 -14.07 -0.01 -3.70
N HIS A 161 -15.05 -0.55 -2.95
CA HIS A 161 -15.45 0.03 -1.67
C HIS A 161 -14.27 0.14 -0.68
N PHE A 162 -13.43 -0.89 -0.59
CA PHE A 162 -12.27 -0.86 0.30
C PHE A 162 -11.25 0.20 -0.12
N LEU A 163 -10.94 0.31 -1.41
CA LEU A 163 -10.06 1.37 -1.93
C LEU A 163 -10.63 2.77 -1.60
N MET A 164 -11.93 2.97 -1.78
CA MET A 164 -12.56 4.25 -1.45
C MET A 164 -12.48 4.58 0.04
N ARG A 165 -12.63 3.60 0.93
CA ARG A 165 -12.42 3.76 2.38
C ARG A 165 -10.99 4.16 2.72
N VAL A 166 -10.00 3.55 2.04
CA VAL A 166 -8.58 3.92 2.19
C VAL A 166 -8.34 5.37 1.74
N ILE A 167 -8.84 5.75 0.56
CA ILE A 167 -8.70 7.13 0.05
C ILE A 167 -9.35 8.15 1.01
N GLU A 168 -10.54 7.85 1.53
CA GLU A 168 -11.22 8.69 2.51
C GLU A 168 -10.40 8.85 3.79
N ALA A 169 -9.86 7.76 4.34
CA ALA A 169 -9.02 7.78 5.53
C ALA A 169 -7.74 8.61 5.32
N VAL A 170 -7.11 8.48 4.16
CA VAL A 170 -5.93 9.27 3.77
C VAL A 170 -6.27 10.75 3.69
N LYS A 171 -7.36 11.12 2.99
CA LYS A 171 -7.80 12.52 2.86
C LYS A 171 -8.12 13.16 4.20
N ASN A 172 -8.74 12.39 5.09
CA ASN A 172 -9.07 12.90 6.43
C ASN A 172 -7.83 13.10 7.31
N SER A 173 -6.78 12.30 7.12
CA SER A 173 -5.56 12.35 7.94
C SER A 173 -4.48 13.29 7.38
N ALA A 174 -4.45 13.51 6.06
CA ALA A 174 -3.46 14.33 5.36
C ALA A 174 -4.11 15.01 4.12
N PRO A 175 -5.00 16.00 4.31
CA PRO A 175 -5.83 16.57 3.24
C PRO A 175 -5.03 17.24 2.12
N ASP A 176 -3.83 17.73 2.42
CA ASP A 176 -2.98 18.46 1.46
C ASP A 176 -2.08 17.53 0.62
N LEU A 177 -2.02 16.23 0.94
CA LEU A 177 -1.26 15.29 0.12
C LEU A 177 -1.95 14.99 -1.20
N LEU A 178 -1.18 15.02 -2.30
CA LEU A 178 -1.63 14.44 -3.56
C LEU A 178 -1.79 12.92 -3.38
N ILE A 179 -2.89 12.38 -3.88
CA ILE A 179 -3.14 10.93 -3.86
C ILE A 179 -3.06 10.39 -5.29
N SER A 180 -2.18 9.44 -5.51
CA SER A 180 -2.12 8.58 -6.68
C SER A 180 -2.55 7.16 -6.31
N VAL A 181 -3.10 6.43 -7.25
CA VAL A 181 -3.44 5.01 -7.08
C VAL A 181 -2.82 4.22 -8.23
N LYS A 182 -1.97 3.26 -7.90
CA LYS A 182 -1.40 2.32 -8.88
C LYS A 182 -2.35 1.14 -9.03
N LEU A 183 -2.92 0.95 -10.21
CA LEU A 183 -3.90 -0.10 -10.52
C LEU A 183 -3.34 -1.11 -11.52
N SER A 184 -3.71 -2.38 -11.38
CA SER A 184 -3.60 -3.37 -12.47
C SER A 184 -4.76 -3.19 -13.44
N LEU A 185 -4.47 -3.14 -14.75
CA LEU A 185 -5.50 -3.04 -15.78
C LEU A 185 -6.36 -4.31 -15.88
N ARG A 186 -5.80 -5.45 -15.53
CA ARG A 186 -6.49 -6.74 -15.50
C ARG A 186 -5.68 -7.78 -14.74
N ASP A 187 -6.37 -8.78 -14.22
CA ASP A 187 -5.73 -10.02 -13.78
C ASP A 187 -5.40 -10.88 -15.00
N LEU A 188 -4.18 -11.36 -15.10
CA LEU A 188 -3.75 -12.21 -16.22
C LEU A 188 -4.06 -13.70 -15.98
N VAL A 189 -5.19 -13.98 -15.33
CA VAL A 189 -5.62 -15.33 -14.96
C VAL A 189 -7.12 -15.53 -15.28
N PRO A 190 -7.55 -16.75 -15.60
CA PRO A 190 -8.95 -17.02 -15.87
C PRO A 190 -9.88 -16.65 -14.70
N GLY A 191 -10.96 -15.94 -14.99
CA GLY A 191 -11.93 -15.48 -13.99
C GLY A 191 -11.47 -14.30 -13.13
N GLY A 192 -10.36 -13.68 -13.47
CA GLY A 192 -9.90 -12.43 -12.86
C GLY A 192 -10.60 -11.19 -13.41
N ALA A 193 -10.36 -10.04 -12.78
CA ALA A 193 -10.85 -8.74 -13.24
C ALA A 193 -10.29 -8.38 -14.62
N GLY A 194 -11.09 -7.72 -15.44
CA GLY A 194 -10.76 -7.26 -16.78
C GLY A 194 -11.02 -5.77 -16.97
N LEU A 195 -10.82 -5.28 -18.20
CA LEU A 195 -11.01 -3.86 -18.53
C LEU A 195 -12.50 -3.42 -18.55
N SER A 196 -13.41 -4.37 -18.49
CA SER A 196 -14.87 -4.13 -18.48
C SER A 196 -15.48 -4.09 -17.08
N ASP A 197 -14.68 -4.31 -16.05
CA ASP A 197 -15.14 -4.44 -14.65
C ASP A 197 -14.98 -3.11 -13.80
#